data_edd4840ff42eff2353338706201fecf2
#
_entry.id   edd4840ff42eff2353338706201fecf2
#
_cell.length_a   1.000
_cell.length_b   1.000
_cell.length_c   1.000
_cell.angle_alpha   90.00
_cell.angle_beta   90.00
_cell.angle_gamma   90.00
#
_symmetry.space_group_name_H-M   'P 1'
#
loop_
_entity.id
_entity.type
_entity.pdbx_description
1 polymer ?
#
loop_
_entity_poly.entity_id
_entity_poly.type
_entity_poly.pdbx_seq_one_letter_code
_entity_poly.pdbx_strand_id
1 'polypeptide(L)'
;MRAAGLGLLALAQGIIGLTAAWMVLGVGMALGLYDSAFATLAGLYGRAARGPITGITLIAGFASTVGWPLSAFLDFSVGWRGACLTWAALHLLIGLPLHRLLIPRAPPPVHTPEPLGDATPAPRGVMPLLAFVFAATWFVTGAMAAHLPRLLEIVGASPTAAIAAAALIGPAQVGARLVEFGALRRVHPLVSARLAAALHPVGAVIWRCSACRQ
;
A
#
# COMPACT_ATOMS: atom_id res chain seq x y z
N MET A 1 12.46 -6.66 10.29
CA MET A 1 11.47 -5.79 10.97
C MET A 1 10.03 -6.28 10.79
N ARG A 2 9.47 -6.44 9.57
CA ARG A 2 8.06 -6.89 9.38
C ARG A 2 7.78 -8.24 10.02
N ALA A 3 8.61 -9.26 9.79
CA ALA A 3 8.45 -10.56 10.42
C ALA A 3 8.48 -10.50 11.96
N ALA A 4 9.35 -9.65 12.52
CA ALA A 4 9.38 -9.40 13.96
C ALA A 4 8.09 -8.74 14.45
N GLY A 5 7.56 -7.75 13.73
CA GLY A 5 6.29 -7.11 14.07
C GLY A 5 5.10 -8.07 14.00
N LEU A 6 5.04 -8.93 12.98
CA LEU A 6 4.01 -9.98 12.88
C LEU A 6 4.14 -11.04 13.99
N GLY A 7 5.36 -11.41 14.35
CA GLY A 7 5.61 -12.30 15.49
C GLY A 7 5.16 -11.67 16.82
N LEU A 8 5.50 -10.40 17.05
CA LEU A 8 5.03 -9.66 18.23
C LEU A 8 3.50 -9.53 18.24
N LEU A 9 2.88 -9.30 17.08
CA LEU A 9 1.42 -9.24 16.97
C LEU A 9 0.78 -10.56 17.36
N ALA A 10 1.32 -11.70 16.89
CA ALA A 10 0.83 -13.02 17.24
C ALA A 10 0.94 -13.32 18.75
N LEU A 11 1.96 -12.77 19.41
CA LEU A 11 2.22 -12.94 20.84
C LEU A 11 1.57 -11.85 21.70
N ALA A 12 0.99 -10.83 21.09
CA ALA A 12 0.44 -9.69 21.79
C ALA A 12 -0.69 -10.09 22.75
N GLN A 13 -0.60 -9.58 23.99
CA GLN A 13 -1.64 -9.70 24.99
C GLN A 13 -2.03 -8.29 25.45
N GLY A 14 -3.32 -7.99 25.40
CA GLY A 14 -3.86 -6.68 25.75
C GLY A 14 -3.44 -5.55 24.81
N ILE A 15 -3.87 -4.35 25.18
CA ILE A 15 -3.69 -3.16 24.33
C ILE A 15 -2.22 -2.73 24.21
N ILE A 16 -1.43 -2.88 25.27
CA ILE A 16 -0.02 -2.48 25.26
C ILE A 16 0.78 -3.34 24.29
N GLY A 17 0.63 -4.66 24.35
CA GLY A 17 1.29 -5.59 23.42
C GLY A 17 0.87 -5.35 21.98
N LEU A 18 -0.42 -5.09 21.75
CA LEU A 18 -0.95 -4.75 20.43
C LEU A 18 -0.32 -3.47 19.88
N THR A 19 -0.29 -2.40 20.70
CA THR A 19 0.30 -1.12 20.30
C THR A 19 1.78 -1.25 19.99
N ALA A 20 2.55 -1.97 20.83
CA ALA A 20 3.97 -2.21 20.59
C ALA A 20 4.21 -2.98 19.27
N ALA A 21 3.42 -4.02 18.99
CA ALA A 21 3.51 -4.77 17.75
C ALA A 21 3.22 -3.87 16.52
N TRP A 22 2.20 -3.02 16.61
CA TRP A 22 1.86 -2.07 15.53
C TRP A 22 2.93 -0.99 15.33
N MET A 23 3.59 -0.52 16.38
CA MET A 23 4.71 0.41 16.23
C MET A 23 5.88 -0.25 15.47
N VAL A 24 6.24 -1.50 15.82
CA VAL A 24 7.29 -2.24 15.08
C VAL A 24 6.88 -2.52 13.63
N LEU A 25 5.62 -2.88 13.41
CA LEU A 25 5.07 -3.05 12.06
C LEU A 25 5.13 -1.75 11.26
N GLY A 26 4.74 -0.62 11.84
CA GLY A 26 4.77 0.70 11.21
C GLY A 26 6.17 1.07 10.74
N VAL A 27 7.18 0.91 11.61
CA VAL A 27 8.59 1.10 11.21
C VAL A 27 8.99 0.13 10.10
N GLY A 28 8.60 -1.15 10.21
CA GLY A 28 8.86 -2.15 9.17
C GLY A 28 8.19 -1.83 7.84
N MET A 29 7.00 -1.22 7.87
CA MET A 29 6.28 -0.75 6.67
C MET A 29 7.00 0.46 6.04
N ALA A 30 7.39 1.45 6.82
CA ALA A 30 8.13 2.62 6.33
C ALA A 30 9.45 2.22 5.66
N LEU A 31 10.19 1.27 6.24
CA LEU A 31 11.49 0.83 5.72
C LEU A 31 11.40 -0.15 4.54
N GLY A 32 10.26 -0.68 4.21
CA GLY A 32 10.19 -1.81 3.27
C GLY A 32 9.00 -1.81 2.32
N LEU A 33 8.24 -0.71 2.21
CA LEU A 33 7.19 -0.54 1.20
C LEU A 33 7.72 0.19 -0.04
N TYR A 34 6.83 0.87 -0.73
CA TYR A 34 7.10 1.51 -2.02
C TYR A 34 8.27 2.50 -1.97
N ASP A 35 8.42 3.28 -0.90
CA ASP A 35 9.45 4.32 -0.83
C ASP A 35 10.87 3.73 -0.91
N SER A 36 11.13 2.66 -0.17
CA SER A 36 12.42 1.97 -0.24
C SER A 36 12.65 1.25 -1.55
N ALA A 37 11.60 0.67 -2.15
CA ALA A 37 11.67 0.05 -3.47
C ALA A 37 11.95 1.09 -4.55
N PHE A 38 11.27 2.23 -4.51
CA PHE A 38 11.46 3.32 -5.49
C PHE A 38 12.84 3.97 -5.34
N ALA A 39 13.30 4.20 -4.11
CA ALA A 39 14.65 4.70 -3.86
C ALA A 39 15.72 3.73 -4.41
N THR A 40 15.54 2.42 -4.21
CA THR A 40 16.43 1.39 -4.76
C THR A 40 16.43 1.42 -6.30
N LEU A 41 15.26 1.48 -6.92
CA LEU A 41 15.15 1.55 -8.37
C LEU A 41 15.71 2.85 -8.95
N ALA A 42 15.48 3.98 -8.27
CA ALA A 42 16.07 5.24 -8.66
C ALA A 42 17.60 5.21 -8.57
N GLY A 43 18.16 4.57 -7.53
CA GLY A 43 19.60 4.36 -7.40
C GLY A 43 20.20 3.45 -8.46
N LEU A 44 19.47 2.39 -8.86
CA LEU A 44 19.95 1.42 -9.86
C LEU A 44 19.81 1.92 -11.31
N TYR A 45 18.70 2.58 -11.63
CA TYR A 45 18.30 2.91 -13.01
C TYR A 45 18.34 4.42 -13.30
N GLY A 46 18.56 5.28 -12.30
CA GLY A 46 18.59 6.73 -12.48
C GLY A 46 17.35 7.24 -13.23
N ARG A 47 17.56 7.99 -14.30
CA ARG A 47 16.47 8.55 -15.14
C ARG A 47 15.59 7.49 -15.82
N ALA A 48 16.06 6.26 -15.98
CA ALA A 48 15.30 5.14 -16.56
C ALA A 48 14.45 4.38 -15.53
N ALA A 49 14.45 4.77 -14.26
CA ALA A 49 13.72 4.09 -13.17
C ALA A 49 12.19 4.07 -13.36
N ARG A 50 11.62 4.97 -14.17
CA ARG A 50 10.17 5.11 -14.36
C ARG A 50 9.50 3.81 -14.83
N GLY A 51 10.11 3.09 -15.79
CA GLY A 51 9.60 1.82 -16.29
C GLY A 51 9.54 0.73 -15.21
N PRO A 52 10.69 0.41 -14.58
CA PRO A 52 10.75 -0.52 -13.45
C PRO A 52 9.79 -0.18 -12.30
N ILE A 53 9.67 1.11 -11.92
CA ILE A 53 8.71 1.57 -10.89
C ILE A 53 7.27 1.23 -11.30
N THR A 54 6.89 1.52 -12.54
CA THR A 54 5.55 1.18 -13.06
C THR A 54 5.33 -0.33 -13.04
N GLY A 55 6.30 -1.12 -13.48
CA GLY A 55 6.21 -2.59 -13.46
C GLY A 55 5.98 -3.15 -12.06
N ILE A 56 6.76 -2.72 -11.08
CA ILE A 56 6.59 -3.14 -9.67
C ILE A 56 5.21 -2.74 -9.13
N THR A 57 4.75 -1.52 -9.42
CA THR A 57 3.44 -1.07 -8.92
C THR A 57 2.27 -1.81 -9.55
N LEU A 58 2.38 -2.25 -10.80
CA LEU A 58 1.37 -3.09 -11.45
C LEU A 58 1.30 -4.47 -10.80
N ILE A 59 2.46 -5.13 -10.60
CA ILE A 59 2.52 -6.44 -9.93
C ILE A 59 2.01 -6.34 -8.49
N ALA A 60 2.45 -5.33 -7.75
CA ALA A 60 2.04 -5.11 -6.37
C ALA A 60 0.54 -4.78 -6.24
N GLY A 61 -0.09 -4.26 -7.29
CA GLY A 61 -1.54 -4.06 -7.34
C GLY A 61 -2.34 -5.34 -7.12
N PHE A 62 -1.80 -6.50 -7.52
CA PHE A 62 -2.45 -7.80 -7.28
C PHE A 62 -2.23 -8.35 -5.87
N ALA A 63 -1.46 -7.68 -5.01
CA ALA A 63 -1.19 -8.18 -3.66
C ALA A 63 -2.48 -8.37 -2.84
N SER A 64 -3.47 -7.51 -2.98
CA SER A 64 -4.77 -7.66 -2.30
C SER A 64 -5.60 -8.81 -2.86
N THR A 65 -5.50 -9.11 -4.16
CA THR A 65 -6.19 -10.24 -4.79
C THR A 65 -5.76 -11.59 -4.20
N VAL A 66 -4.49 -11.71 -3.82
CA VAL A 66 -3.94 -12.91 -3.16
C VAL A 66 -4.03 -12.79 -1.64
N GLY A 67 -3.71 -11.62 -1.13
CA GLY A 67 -3.57 -11.37 0.31
C GLY A 67 -4.88 -11.56 1.09
N TRP A 68 -6.00 -11.06 0.59
CA TRP A 68 -7.28 -11.19 1.27
C TRP A 68 -7.75 -12.65 1.37
N PRO A 69 -7.88 -13.42 0.27
CA PRO A 69 -8.29 -14.83 0.36
C PRO A 69 -7.33 -15.69 1.17
N LEU A 70 -6.02 -15.49 1.01
CA LEU A 70 -5.02 -16.25 1.74
C LEU A 70 -5.07 -15.94 3.24
N SER A 71 -5.19 -14.67 3.62
CA SER A 71 -5.31 -14.29 5.04
C SER A 71 -6.59 -14.85 5.67
N ALA A 72 -7.71 -14.80 4.95
CA ALA A 72 -8.97 -15.38 5.42
C ALA A 72 -8.90 -16.91 5.57
N PHE A 73 -8.29 -17.59 4.62
CA PHE A 73 -8.05 -19.03 4.69
C PHE A 73 -7.17 -19.41 5.89
N LEU A 74 -6.09 -18.65 6.11
CA LEU A 74 -5.20 -18.87 7.25
C LEU A 74 -5.91 -18.59 8.59
N ASP A 75 -6.70 -17.52 8.67
CA ASP A 75 -7.47 -17.19 9.86
C ASP A 75 -8.47 -18.30 10.19
N PHE A 76 -9.19 -18.81 9.20
CA PHE A 76 -10.11 -19.94 9.36
C PHE A 76 -9.39 -21.23 9.79
N SER A 77 -8.20 -21.51 9.22
CA SER A 77 -7.51 -22.78 9.41
C SER A 77 -6.70 -22.85 10.69
N VAL A 78 -5.98 -21.80 11.05
CA VAL A 78 -5.02 -21.74 12.17
C VAL A 78 -5.27 -20.58 13.13
N GLY A 79 -6.34 -19.83 12.92
CA GLY A 79 -6.68 -18.63 13.67
C GLY A 79 -5.77 -17.44 13.33
N TRP A 80 -6.19 -16.23 13.75
CA TRP A 80 -5.49 -15.00 13.41
C TRP A 80 -4.02 -14.94 13.89
N ARG A 81 -3.71 -15.54 15.06
CA ARG A 81 -2.31 -15.64 15.55
C ARG A 81 -1.46 -16.54 14.66
N GLY A 82 -2.00 -17.68 14.25
CA GLY A 82 -1.35 -18.60 13.31
C GLY A 82 -1.15 -17.95 11.94
N ALA A 83 -2.13 -17.20 11.47
CA ALA A 83 -2.03 -16.41 10.22
C ALA A 83 -0.88 -15.39 10.30
N CYS A 84 -0.74 -14.66 11.42
CA CYS A 84 0.36 -13.72 11.62
C CYS A 84 1.73 -14.43 11.60
N LEU A 85 1.85 -15.59 12.26
CA LEU A 85 3.09 -16.39 12.26
C LEU A 85 3.41 -16.94 10.88
N THR A 86 2.41 -17.38 10.13
CA THR A 86 2.58 -17.85 8.74
C THR A 86 3.10 -16.73 7.85
N TRP A 87 2.51 -15.52 7.93
CA TRP A 87 2.99 -14.37 7.22
C TRP A 87 4.42 -13.97 7.65
N ALA A 88 4.74 -14.05 8.94
CA ALA A 88 6.11 -13.83 9.44
C ALA A 88 7.10 -14.82 8.85
N ALA A 89 6.75 -16.11 8.82
CA ALA A 89 7.57 -17.18 8.23
C ALA A 89 7.79 -16.95 6.72
N LEU A 90 6.75 -16.61 5.96
CA LEU A 90 6.86 -16.28 4.55
C LEU A 90 7.82 -15.10 4.30
N HIS A 91 7.79 -14.07 5.14
CA HIS A 91 8.72 -12.95 5.05
C HIS A 91 10.17 -13.36 5.32
N LEU A 92 10.41 -14.29 6.23
CA LEU A 92 11.75 -14.78 6.56
C LEU A 92 12.26 -15.79 5.55
N LEU A 93 11.43 -16.75 5.16
CA LEU A 93 11.85 -17.88 4.33
C LEU A 93 11.86 -17.56 2.84
N ILE A 94 11.01 -16.66 2.39
CA ILE A 94 10.90 -16.26 0.98
C ILE A 94 11.37 -14.82 0.80
N GLY A 95 10.80 -13.88 1.55
CA GLY A 95 11.08 -12.46 1.36
C GLY A 95 12.54 -12.09 1.60
N LEU A 96 13.13 -12.56 2.69
CA LEU A 96 14.51 -12.25 3.02
C LEU A 96 15.54 -12.82 2.04
N PRO A 97 15.47 -14.13 1.64
CA PRO A 97 16.35 -14.66 0.62
C PRO A 97 16.22 -13.96 -0.73
N LEU A 98 14.98 -13.69 -1.19
CA LEU A 98 14.75 -12.96 -2.43
C LEU A 98 15.42 -11.58 -2.40
N HIS A 99 15.27 -10.84 -1.30
CA HIS A 99 15.93 -9.53 -1.15
C HIS A 99 17.46 -9.66 -1.16
N ARG A 100 18.01 -10.67 -0.53
CA ARG A 100 19.47 -10.85 -0.45
C ARG A 100 20.10 -11.35 -1.74
N LEU A 101 19.38 -12.20 -2.47
CA LEU A 101 19.92 -12.88 -3.66
C LEU A 101 19.64 -12.11 -4.96
N LEU A 102 18.49 -11.44 -5.05
CA LEU A 102 18.04 -10.82 -6.31
C LEU A 102 18.29 -9.31 -6.38
N ILE A 103 18.42 -8.63 -5.24
CA ILE A 103 18.71 -7.18 -5.28
C ILE A 103 20.21 -6.98 -5.33
N PRO A 104 20.76 -6.46 -6.43
CA PRO A 104 22.17 -6.14 -6.52
C PRO A 104 22.52 -5.04 -5.52
N ARG A 105 23.75 -5.09 -5.00
CA ARG A 105 24.26 -4.00 -4.18
C ARG A 105 24.34 -2.76 -5.05
N ALA A 106 23.54 -1.76 -4.73
CA ALA A 106 23.61 -0.48 -5.41
C ALA A 106 25.02 0.13 -5.14
N PRO A 107 25.68 0.68 -6.18
CA PRO A 107 26.85 1.51 -5.94
C PRO A 107 26.45 2.68 -5.03
N PRO A 108 27.42 3.22 -4.23
CA PRO A 108 27.14 4.39 -3.42
C PRO A 108 26.53 5.49 -4.28
N PRO A 109 25.51 6.21 -3.79
CA PRO A 109 24.90 7.29 -4.56
C PRO A 109 26.00 8.28 -4.94
N VAL A 110 26.30 8.38 -6.22
CA VAL A 110 27.13 9.45 -6.74
C VAL A 110 26.28 10.70 -6.62
N HIS A 111 26.56 11.53 -5.63
CA HIS A 111 26.02 12.88 -5.56
C HIS A 111 26.65 13.69 -6.70
N THR A 112 26.15 13.51 -7.90
CA THR A 112 26.30 14.54 -8.92
C THR A 112 25.41 15.68 -8.47
N PRO A 113 25.95 16.87 -8.14
CA PRO A 113 25.12 18.04 -7.96
C PRO A 113 24.36 18.22 -9.28
N GLU A 114 23.07 17.87 -9.33
CA GLU A 114 22.26 18.35 -10.44
C GLU A 114 22.36 19.88 -10.38
N PRO A 115 22.68 20.54 -11.49
CA PRO A 115 22.51 21.97 -11.55
C PRO A 115 21.08 22.21 -11.14
N LEU A 116 20.85 22.90 -10.03
CA LEU A 116 19.56 23.45 -9.66
C LEU A 116 19.22 24.39 -10.83
N GLY A 117 18.64 23.82 -11.91
CA GLY A 117 17.98 24.64 -12.91
C GLY A 117 17.04 25.56 -12.15
N ASP A 118 16.79 26.76 -12.65
CA ASP A 118 15.98 27.83 -12.06
C ASP A 118 14.61 27.35 -11.55
N ALA A 119 14.63 26.43 -10.59
CA ALA A 119 13.46 25.97 -9.90
C ALA A 119 12.96 27.13 -9.03
N THR A 120 11.98 27.83 -9.51
CA THR A 120 11.29 28.85 -8.71
C THR A 120 10.95 28.23 -7.35
N PRO A 121 11.42 28.81 -6.23
CA PRO A 121 11.18 28.25 -4.90
C PRO A 121 9.68 28.04 -4.71
N ALA A 122 9.27 26.85 -4.33
CA ALA A 122 7.86 26.56 -4.07
C ALA A 122 7.32 27.55 -3.02
N PRO A 123 6.12 28.10 -3.19
CA PRO A 123 5.54 29.01 -2.21
C PRO A 123 5.54 28.38 -0.81
N ARG A 124 5.86 29.20 0.21
CA ARG A 124 5.83 28.76 1.60
C ARG A 124 4.44 28.19 1.92
N GLY A 125 4.38 26.99 2.48
CA GLY A 125 3.13 26.32 2.84
C GLY A 125 2.63 25.27 1.84
N VAL A 126 3.12 25.22 0.61
CA VAL A 126 2.72 24.19 -0.39
C VAL A 126 3.14 22.80 0.07
N MET A 127 4.36 22.65 0.57
CA MET A 127 4.87 21.35 1.04
C MET A 127 4.09 20.78 2.22
N PRO A 128 3.85 21.52 3.32
CA PRO A 128 3.03 21.00 4.42
C PRO A 128 1.57 20.74 4.01
N LEU A 129 1.01 21.55 3.12
CA LEU A 129 -0.34 21.30 2.58
C LEU A 129 -0.40 20.00 1.77
N LEU A 130 0.55 19.77 0.89
CA LEU A 130 0.65 18.53 0.11
C LEU A 130 0.85 17.33 1.06
N ALA A 131 1.76 17.43 2.03
CA ALA A 131 1.99 16.38 3.01
C ALA A 131 0.71 16.04 3.78
N PHE A 132 -0.05 17.04 4.20
CA PHE A 132 -1.34 16.85 4.88
C PHE A 132 -2.37 16.15 3.98
N VAL A 133 -2.54 16.61 2.74
CA VAL A 133 -3.49 16.01 1.79
C VAL A 133 -3.15 14.56 1.51
N PHE A 134 -1.86 14.24 1.25
CA PHE A 134 -1.44 12.87 1.03
C PHE A 134 -1.60 12.00 2.28
N ALA A 135 -1.24 12.51 3.46
CA ALA A 135 -1.42 11.79 4.72
C ALA A 135 -2.89 11.48 5.01
N ALA A 136 -3.79 12.46 4.83
CA ALA A 136 -5.23 12.27 4.99
C ALA A 136 -5.79 11.25 3.98
N THR A 137 -5.38 11.32 2.72
CA THR A 137 -5.79 10.38 1.68
C THR A 137 -5.32 8.95 2.00
N TRP A 138 -4.07 8.78 2.41
CA TRP A 138 -3.53 7.48 2.82
C TRP A 138 -4.22 6.94 4.08
N PHE A 139 -4.53 7.80 5.04
CA PHE A 139 -5.28 7.40 6.23
C PHE A 139 -6.67 6.87 5.86
N VAL A 140 -7.41 7.60 5.04
CA VAL A 140 -8.76 7.17 4.58
C VAL A 140 -8.66 5.85 3.82
N THR A 141 -7.71 5.73 2.89
CA THR A 141 -7.51 4.50 2.11
C THR A 141 -7.17 3.31 3.02
N GLY A 142 -6.26 3.51 3.98
CA GLY A 142 -5.86 2.45 4.92
C GLY A 142 -7.00 2.04 5.85
N ALA A 143 -7.74 3.00 6.39
CA ALA A 143 -8.89 2.75 7.26
C ALA A 143 -10.00 1.98 6.49
N MET A 144 -10.32 2.43 5.28
CA MET A 144 -11.30 1.75 4.43
C MET A 144 -10.85 0.33 4.05
N ALA A 145 -9.59 0.15 3.67
CA ALA A 145 -9.06 -1.18 3.37
C ALA A 145 -9.16 -2.12 4.59
N ALA A 146 -8.81 -1.65 5.78
CA ALA A 146 -8.85 -2.46 7.01
C ALA A 146 -10.29 -2.85 7.41
N HIS A 147 -11.26 -1.96 7.21
CA HIS A 147 -12.63 -2.17 7.67
C HIS A 147 -13.58 -2.67 6.59
N LEU A 148 -13.17 -2.69 5.32
CA LEU A 148 -14.05 -3.00 4.19
C LEU A 148 -14.80 -4.33 4.33
N PRO A 149 -14.17 -5.47 4.67
CA PRO A 149 -14.92 -6.72 4.80
C PRO A 149 -16.02 -6.61 5.86
N ARG A 150 -15.69 -6.03 7.01
CA ARG A 150 -16.66 -5.86 8.10
C ARG A 150 -17.81 -4.92 7.73
N LEU A 151 -17.52 -3.84 7.01
CA LEU A 151 -18.54 -2.92 6.51
C LEU A 151 -19.49 -3.62 5.54
N LEU A 152 -18.97 -4.48 4.65
CA LEU A 152 -19.78 -5.26 3.71
C LEU A 152 -20.67 -6.26 4.44
N GLU A 153 -20.17 -6.91 5.47
CA GLU A 153 -20.98 -7.82 6.30
C GLU A 153 -22.12 -7.09 7.02
N ILE A 154 -21.88 -5.89 7.55
CA ILE A 154 -22.91 -5.09 8.22
C ILE A 154 -24.06 -4.73 7.28
N VAL A 155 -23.79 -4.53 5.99
CA VAL A 155 -24.83 -4.29 4.98
C VAL A 155 -25.34 -5.59 4.32
N GLY A 156 -25.14 -6.74 4.96
CA GLY A 156 -25.78 -8.00 4.58
C GLY A 156 -24.97 -8.89 3.63
N ALA A 157 -23.72 -8.55 3.28
CA ALA A 157 -22.88 -9.45 2.50
C ALA A 157 -22.45 -10.67 3.33
N SER A 158 -22.41 -11.85 2.71
CA SER A 158 -21.78 -13.00 3.36
C SER A 158 -20.27 -12.79 3.55
N PRO A 159 -19.63 -13.41 4.55
CA PRO A 159 -18.17 -13.29 4.74
C PRO A 159 -17.36 -13.61 3.49
N THR A 160 -17.75 -14.63 2.74
CA THR A 160 -17.12 -15.01 1.49
C THR A 160 -17.25 -13.91 0.42
N ALA A 161 -18.44 -13.32 0.28
CA ALA A 161 -18.68 -12.21 -0.66
C ALA A 161 -17.89 -10.96 -0.25
N ALA A 162 -17.79 -10.66 1.03
CA ALA A 162 -17.00 -9.54 1.56
C ALA A 162 -15.50 -9.68 1.25
N ILE A 163 -14.95 -10.87 1.43
CA ILE A 163 -13.55 -11.18 1.09
C ILE A 163 -13.31 -11.12 -0.42
N ALA A 164 -14.23 -11.69 -1.22
CA ALA A 164 -14.14 -11.62 -2.67
C ALA A 164 -14.18 -10.17 -3.18
N ALA A 165 -15.05 -9.33 -2.62
CA ALA A 165 -15.10 -7.91 -2.94
C ALA A 165 -13.80 -7.18 -2.55
N ALA A 166 -13.22 -7.49 -1.38
CA ALA A 166 -11.93 -6.94 -0.97
C ALA A 166 -10.78 -7.37 -1.92
N ALA A 167 -10.80 -8.60 -2.42
CA ALA A 167 -9.83 -9.10 -3.39
C ALA A 167 -9.88 -8.35 -4.73
N LEU A 168 -11.06 -7.80 -5.13
CA LEU A 168 -11.21 -6.98 -6.34
C LEU A 168 -10.50 -5.62 -6.28
N ILE A 169 -10.08 -5.16 -5.11
CA ILE A 169 -9.26 -3.95 -4.97
C ILE A 169 -7.99 -4.07 -5.83
N GLY A 170 -7.36 -5.25 -5.88
CA GLY A 170 -6.17 -5.49 -6.69
C GLY A 170 -6.38 -5.20 -8.18
N PRO A 171 -7.28 -5.89 -8.87
CA PRO A 171 -7.61 -5.62 -10.26
C PRO A 171 -8.04 -4.17 -10.52
N ALA A 172 -8.81 -3.56 -9.61
CA ALA A 172 -9.22 -2.17 -9.73
C ALA A 172 -8.01 -1.21 -9.68
N GLN A 173 -7.06 -1.43 -8.77
CA GLN A 173 -5.82 -0.66 -8.70
C GLN A 173 -4.98 -0.82 -9.97
N VAL A 174 -4.84 -2.04 -10.48
CA VAL A 174 -4.12 -2.29 -11.74
C VAL A 174 -4.81 -1.60 -12.91
N GLY A 175 -6.13 -1.70 -13.01
CA GLY A 175 -6.92 -1.00 -14.02
C GLY A 175 -6.73 0.52 -13.98
N ALA A 176 -6.80 1.11 -12.78
CA ALA A 176 -6.54 2.54 -12.58
C ALA A 176 -5.12 2.95 -13.02
N ARG A 177 -4.11 2.13 -12.71
CA ARG A 177 -2.71 2.36 -13.14
C ARG A 177 -2.55 2.27 -14.66
N LEU A 178 -3.23 1.34 -15.32
CA LEU A 178 -3.20 1.24 -16.77
C LEU A 178 -3.85 2.46 -17.43
N VAL A 179 -4.96 2.95 -16.89
CA VAL A 179 -5.62 4.18 -17.35
C VAL A 179 -4.71 5.39 -17.15
N GLU A 180 -4.08 5.51 -15.97
CA GLU A 180 -3.12 6.58 -15.68
C GLU A 180 -1.94 6.54 -16.65
N PHE A 181 -1.35 5.38 -16.86
CA PHE A 181 -0.20 5.21 -17.75
C PHE A 181 -0.57 5.43 -19.23
N GLY A 182 -1.74 4.99 -19.67
CA GLY A 182 -2.20 5.14 -21.06
C GLY A 182 -2.75 6.53 -21.36
N ALA A 183 -3.79 6.94 -20.67
CA ALA A 183 -4.56 8.13 -20.97
C ALA A 183 -4.02 9.39 -20.27
N LEU A 184 -3.66 9.28 -18.98
CA LEU A 184 -3.28 10.43 -18.15
C LEU A 184 -1.79 10.79 -18.22
N ARG A 185 -0.96 10.01 -18.89
CA ARG A 185 0.50 10.33 -19.04
C ARG A 185 0.77 11.66 -19.73
N ARG A 186 -0.20 12.15 -20.50
CA ARG A 186 -0.13 13.45 -21.23
C ARG A 186 -0.71 14.61 -20.43
N VAL A 187 -1.25 14.33 -19.25
CA VAL A 187 -1.92 15.31 -18.39
C VAL A 187 -1.00 15.64 -17.22
N HIS A 188 -1.10 16.87 -16.72
CA HIS A 188 -0.28 17.30 -15.60
C HIS A 188 -0.56 16.44 -14.34
N PRO A 189 0.45 16.01 -13.58
CA PRO A 189 0.28 15.11 -12.40
C PRO A 189 -0.72 15.62 -11.36
N LEU A 190 -0.88 16.94 -11.21
CA LEU A 190 -1.87 17.54 -10.32
C LEU A 190 -3.32 17.21 -10.71
N VAL A 191 -3.60 16.96 -11.99
CA VAL A 191 -4.95 16.57 -12.43
C VAL A 191 -5.25 15.15 -11.96
N SER A 192 -4.30 14.21 -12.09
CA SER A 192 -4.43 12.84 -11.56
C SER A 192 -4.66 12.87 -10.04
N ALA A 193 -3.90 13.70 -9.31
CA ALA A 193 -4.06 13.84 -7.87
C ALA A 193 -5.45 14.41 -7.48
N ARG A 194 -5.94 15.41 -8.22
CA ARG A 194 -7.28 15.99 -8.00
C ARG A 194 -8.39 14.99 -8.30
N LEU A 195 -8.27 14.22 -9.37
CA LEU A 195 -9.22 13.17 -9.71
C LEU A 195 -9.25 12.07 -8.64
N ALA A 196 -8.08 11.62 -8.19
CA ALA A 196 -7.98 10.63 -7.12
C ALA A 196 -8.63 11.13 -5.83
N ALA A 197 -8.37 12.37 -5.43
CA ALA A 197 -8.98 12.97 -4.24
C ALA A 197 -10.52 13.11 -4.38
N ALA A 198 -11.02 13.47 -5.57
CA ALA A 198 -12.46 13.62 -5.84
C ALA A 198 -13.20 12.28 -5.85
N LEU A 199 -12.53 11.16 -6.16
CA LEU A 199 -13.16 9.84 -6.18
C LEU A 199 -13.49 9.31 -4.78
N HIS A 200 -12.80 9.77 -3.72
CA HIS A 200 -13.11 9.35 -2.34
C HIS A 200 -14.51 9.75 -1.88
N PRO A 201 -14.94 11.02 -1.98
CA PRO A 201 -16.31 11.39 -1.61
C PRO A 201 -17.35 10.75 -2.53
N VAL A 202 -17.05 10.55 -3.83
CA VAL A 202 -17.94 9.85 -4.74
C VAL A 202 -18.17 8.40 -4.28
N GLY A 203 -17.11 7.69 -3.92
CA GLY A 203 -17.22 6.35 -3.35
C GLY A 203 -18.07 6.31 -2.08
N ALA A 204 -17.90 7.27 -1.16
CA ALA A 204 -18.68 7.38 0.05
C ALA A 204 -20.18 7.62 -0.22
N VAL A 205 -20.51 8.45 -1.21
CA VAL A 205 -21.91 8.69 -1.62
C VAL A 205 -22.54 7.44 -2.22
N ILE A 206 -21.82 6.75 -3.12
CA ILE A 206 -22.31 5.49 -3.71
C ILE A 206 -22.59 4.45 -2.61
N TRP A 207 -21.66 4.32 -1.67
CA TRP A 207 -21.83 3.44 -0.51
C TRP A 207 -23.09 3.76 0.27
N ARG A 208 -23.29 5.04 0.62
CA ARG A 208 -24.46 5.49 1.38
C ARG A 208 -25.78 5.22 0.64
N CYS A 209 -25.80 5.49 -0.66
CA CYS A 209 -26.99 5.22 -1.48
C CYS A 209 -27.30 3.71 -1.58
N SER A 210 -26.28 2.85 -1.59
CA SER A 210 -26.46 1.40 -1.61
C SER A 210 -26.99 0.87 -0.27
N ALA A 211 -26.47 1.40 0.85
CA ALA A 211 -26.90 1.02 2.20
C ALA A 211 -28.35 1.46 2.54
N CYS A 212 -28.83 2.54 1.92
CA CYS A 212 -30.22 3.02 2.13
C CYS A 212 -31.29 2.24 1.34
N ARG A 213 -30.90 1.31 0.45
CA ARG A 213 -31.84 0.51 -0.35
C ARG A 213 -32.14 -0.86 0.24
N GLN A 214 -31.52 -1.21 1.33
CA GLN A 214 -31.75 -2.45 2.09
C GLN A 214 -32.49 -2.15 3.38
#